data_5b6ca0eeaab373bf2831ba9608330177
#
_entry.id   5b6ca0eeaab373bf2831ba9608330177
#
_cell.length_a   1.000
_cell.length_b   1.000
_cell.length_c   1.000
_cell.angle_alpha   90.00
_cell.angle_beta   90.00
_cell.angle_gamma   90.00
#
_symmetry.space_group_name_H-M   'P 1'
#
loop_
_entity.id
_entity.type
_entity.pdbx_description
1 polymer ?
#
loop_
_entity_poly.entity_id
_entity_poly.type
_entity_poly.pdbx_seq_one_letter_code
_entity_poly.pdbx_strand_id
1 'polypeptide(L)'
;MRLSKYALILAGLLSSAGAMAATPAAPAAPAVGGNPTGTINIDGVIRNSTCSIGSPSSTDVGFNISKADISSVASGGFVVQNLTPVTIQVSNCQNTALGMTVTAANPDSAAVTHGLFDKTQDPDQALYYVVGLQDDAVVSGGDTTSVPGYHIVQVDGHVPANNAISIKDSSTNGGKFDLKLATMVARNGSTSPANLQSTLKTTYTYTFTYA
;
A
#
# COMPACT_ATOMS: atom_id res chain seq x y z
N MET A 1 -47.49 44.75 26.61
CA MET A 1 -46.96 44.65 27.97
C MET A 1 -45.65 43.90 27.99
N ARG A 2 -44.57 44.57 28.50
CA ARG A 2 -43.28 44.09 29.06
C ARG A 2 -42.44 43.21 28.12
N LEU A 3 -41.40 43.72 27.47
CA LEU A 3 -40.05 44.05 27.94
C LEU A 3 -39.33 42.90 28.72
N SER A 4 -38.31 42.34 28.10
CA SER A 4 -37.02 42.08 28.76
C SER A 4 -36.01 41.72 27.65
N LYS A 5 -35.17 42.50 27.31
CA LYS A 5 -33.77 42.88 27.43
C LYS A 5 -32.91 41.82 28.10
N TYR A 6 -32.07 41.17 27.33
CA TYR A 6 -30.72 40.83 27.77
C TYR A 6 -29.75 40.89 26.57
N ALA A 7 -29.08 42.00 26.54
CA ALA A 7 -27.85 42.17 25.78
C ALA A 7 -26.74 41.43 26.56
N LEU A 8 -26.12 40.46 25.97
CA LEU A 8 -24.88 39.87 26.50
C LEU A 8 -23.78 40.22 25.50
N ILE A 9 -23.03 41.25 25.88
CA ILE A 9 -21.78 41.60 25.24
C ILE A 9 -20.75 40.55 25.63
N LEU A 10 -20.32 39.71 24.70
CA LEU A 10 -19.15 38.88 24.89
C LEU A 10 -17.99 39.48 24.13
N ALA A 11 -17.14 40.21 24.86
CA ALA A 11 -15.85 40.70 24.38
C ALA A 11 -14.95 39.48 24.13
N GLY A 12 -14.80 39.08 22.87
CA GLY A 12 -13.84 38.05 22.47
C GLY A 12 -12.44 38.67 22.45
N LEU A 13 -11.61 38.16 23.32
CA LEU A 13 -10.17 38.38 23.32
C LEU A 13 -9.59 37.76 22.04
N LEU A 14 -9.15 38.60 21.11
CA LEU A 14 -8.26 38.18 20.03
C LEU A 14 -6.89 37.85 20.64
N SER A 15 -6.65 36.63 20.98
CA SER A 15 -5.31 36.11 21.17
C SER A 15 -4.70 35.85 19.78
N SER A 16 -3.91 36.76 19.33
CA SER A 16 -3.00 36.58 18.20
C SER A 16 -1.97 35.50 18.57
N ALA A 17 -2.31 34.22 18.28
CA ALA A 17 -1.30 33.19 18.25
C ALA A 17 -0.38 33.48 17.07
N GLY A 18 0.79 33.99 17.34
CA GLY A 18 1.86 34.16 16.36
C GLY A 18 2.13 32.77 15.76
N ALA A 19 1.84 32.63 14.48
CA ALA A 19 2.34 31.51 13.71
C ALA A 19 3.86 31.61 13.67
N MET A 20 4.55 30.91 14.57
CA MET A 20 5.96 30.61 14.37
C MET A 20 6.03 29.78 13.12
N ALA A 21 6.43 30.40 12.02
CA ALA A 21 6.84 29.69 10.83
C ALA A 21 7.98 28.77 11.25
N ALA A 22 7.65 27.48 11.40
CA ALA A 22 8.66 26.46 11.56
C ALA A 22 9.54 26.54 10.31
N THR A 23 10.78 26.96 10.48
CA THR A 23 11.79 26.82 9.43
C THR A 23 11.77 25.38 8.98
N PRO A 24 11.59 25.10 7.67
CA PRO A 24 11.70 23.75 7.19
C PRO A 24 13.03 23.19 7.68
N ALA A 25 12.98 22.11 8.45
CA ALA A 25 14.18 21.43 8.87
C ALA A 25 14.94 21.07 7.59
N ALA A 26 16.20 21.47 7.51
CA ALA A 26 17.08 21.07 6.44
C ALA A 26 17.00 19.52 6.33
N PRO A 27 16.94 18.97 5.11
CA PRO A 27 16.91 17.52 4.96
C PRO A 27 18.09 16.95 5.74
N ALA A 28 17.78 16.04 6.66
CA ALA A 28 18.80 15.40 7.45
C ALA A 28 19.77 14.72 6.48
N ALA A 29 21.06 15.02 6.64
CA ALA A 29 22.10 14.37 5.87
C ALA A 29 21.92 12.84 6.01
N PRO A 30 22.08 12.07 4.93
CA PRO A 30 21.88 10.63 4.97
C PRO A 30 22.78 10.03 6.05
N ALA A 31 22.16 9.31 6.98
CA ALA A 31 22.91 8.65 8.04
C ALA A 31 23.83 7.61 7.41
N VAL A 32 25.14 7.87 7.46
CA VAL A 32 26.16 6.96 6.96
C VAL A 32 26.18 5.75 7.89
N GLY A 33 25.64 4.63 7.44
CA GLY A 33 25.77 3.34 8.14
C GLY A 33 24.51 2.76 8.79
N GLY A 34 23.37 3.42 8.74
CA GLY A 34 22.10 2.86 9.24
C GLY A 34 21.47 1.83 8.29
N ASN A 35 20.74 0.85 8.85
CA ASN A 35 19.90 -0.04 8.06
C ASN A 35 18.74 0.77 7.43
N PRO A 36 18.44 0.61 6.13
CA PRO A 36 17.29 1.25 5.54
C PRO A 36 15.99 0.80 6.21
N THR A 37 15.13 1.76 6.51
CA THR A 37 13.74 1.50 6.92
C THR A 37 12.80 1.95 5.82
N GLY A 38 11.72 1.24 5.63
CA GLY A 38 10.76 1.57 4.58
C GLY A 38 9.33 1.59 5.09
N THR A 39 8.51 2.39 4.43
CA THR A 39 7.06 2.44 4.62
C THR A 39 6.38 2.43 3.27
N ILE A 40 5.39 1.58 3.12
CA ILE A 40 4.53 1.52 1.94
C ILE A 40 3.15 1.95 2.39
N ASN A 41 2.66 3.05 1.85
CA ASN A 41 1.32 3.54 2.14
C ASN A 41 0.32 2.87 1.21
N ILE A 42 -0.84 2.52 1.75
CA ILE A 42 -1.89 1.78 1.05
C ILE A 42 -3.17 2.61 1.09
N ASP A 43 -3.64 3.01 -0.08
CA ASP A 43 -4.91 3.68 -0.24
C ASP A 43 -5.93 2.76 -0.92
N GLY A 44 -7.18 2.80 -0.47
CA GLY A 44 -8.26 1.99 -1.02
C GLY A 44 -9.39 2.83 -1.57
N VAL A 45 -9.86 2.49 -2.75
CA VAL A 45 -11.01 3.12 -3.40
C VAL A 45 -12.08 2.08 -3.69
N ILE A 46 -13.33 2.39 -3.32
CA ILE A 46 -14.50 1.57 -3.57
C ILE A 46 -15.39 2.29 -4.57
N ARG A 47 -15.81 1.59 -5.61
CA ARG A 47 -16.70 2.14 -6.62
C ARG A 47 -17.96 1.28 -6.76
N ASN A 48 -19.11 1.92 -6.55
CA ASN A 48 -20.48 1.40 -6.83
C ASN A 48 -20.72 -0.04 -6.36
N SER A 49 -20.58 -0.30 -5.08
CA SER A 49 -20.67 -1.65 -4.52
C SER A 49 -21.93 -1.85 -3.67
N THR A 50 -22.66 -2.95 -3.87
CA THR A 50 -23.58 -3.50 -2.86
C THR A 50 -22.80 -4.23 -1.76
N CYS A 51 -21.56 -4.65 -2.04
CA CYS A 51 -20.63 -5.14 -1.03
C CYS A 51 -20.23 -4.03 -0.09
N SER A 52 -20.12 -4.35 1.18
CA SER A 52 -19.52 -3.47 2.18
C SER A 52 -18.04 -3.86 2.34
N ILE A 53 -17.14 -2.95 2.03
CA ILE A 53 -15.70 -3.14 2.17
C ILE A 53 -15.24 -2.28 3.34
N GLY A 54 -14.68 -2.92 4.36
CA GLY A 54 -14.16 -2.26 5.54
C GLY A 54 -12.84 -1.54 5.27
N SER A 55 -12.47 -0.67 6.20
CA SER A 55 -11.14 -0.06 6.18
C SER A 55 -10.06 -1.13 6.34
N PRO A 56 -8.89 -0.97 5.70
CA PRO A 56 -7.77 -1.88 5.90
C PRO A 56 -7.31 -1.85 7.37
N SER A 57 -6.80 -2.97 7.86
CA SER A 57 -6.27 -3.08 9.23
C SER A 57 -5.07 -2.16 9.50
N SER A 58 -4.37 -1.76 8.46
CA SER A 58 -3.31 -0.75 8.46
C SER A 58 -3.26 -0.05 7.11
N THR A 59 -2.91 1.23 7.11
CA THR A 59 -2.60 2.01 5.91
C THR A 59 -1.10 2.10 5.64
N ASP A 60 -0.28 1.58 6.55
CA ASP A 60 1.17 1.62 6.46
C ASP A 60 1.76 0.23 6.70
N VAL A 61 2.67 -0.18 5.84
CA VAL A 61 3.45 -1.40 5.99
C VAL A 61 4.92 -1.00 6.13
N GLY A 62 5.43 -1.14 7.35
CA GLY A 62 6.82 -0.85 7.68
C GLY A 62 7.72 -2.06 7.47
N PHE A 63 8.95 -1.83 7.02
CA PHE A 63 9.99 -2.84 6.94
C PHE A 63 11.36 -2.27 7.31
N ASN A 64 12.28 -3.18 7.68
CA ASN A 64 13.66 -2.84 8.00
C ASN A 64 14.57 -3.87 7.33
N ILE A 65 15.49 -3.40 6.51
CA ILE A 65 16.44 -4.23 5.76
C ILE A 65 17.83 -3.63 5.82
N SER A 66 18.87 -4.47 5.73
CA SER A 66 20.24 -3.99 5.60
C SER A 66 20.72 -4.07 4.15
N LYS A 67 21.71 -3.22 3.79
CA LYS A 67 22.37 -3.33 2.47
C LYS A 67 23.05 -4.70 2.29
N ALA A 68 23.51 -5.31 3.38
CA ALA A 68 24.08 -6.64 3.37
C ALA A 68 23.02 -7.69 3.02
N ASP A 69 21.82 -7.60 3.61
CA ASP A 69 20.71 -8.52 3.30
C ASP A 69 20.33 -8.42 1.82
N ILE A 70 20.21 -7.21 1.28
CA ILE A 70 19.92 -6.99 -0.15
C ILE A 70 21.00 -7.64 -1.02
N SER A 71 22.27 -7.44 -0.68
CA SER A 71 23.39 -7.97 -1.45
C SER A 71 23.52 -9.49 -1.36
N SER A 72 23.05 -10.10 -0.29
CA SER A 72 23.09 -11.56 -0.09
C SER A 72 22.02 -12.32 -0.87
N VAL A 73 20.96 -11.63 -1.28
CA VAL A 73 19.86 -12.23 -2.01
C VAL A 73 20.16 -12.23 -3.51
N ALA A 74 19.81 -13.31 -4.19
CA ALA A 74 19.92 -13.39 -5.64
C ALA A 74 19.02 -12.34 -6.34
N SER A 75 19.37 -12.02 -7.59
CA SER A 75 18.51 -11.17 -8.44
C SER A 75 17.06 -11.71 -8.47
N GLY A 76 16.10 -10.83 -8.23
CA GLY A 76 14.68 -11.18 -8.15
C GLY A 76 14.26 -11.87 -6.85
N GLY A 77 15.20 -12.17 -5.97
CA GLY A 77 14.89 -12.80 -4.68
C GLY A 77 14.31 -11.78 -3.69
N PHE A 78 13.44 -12.29 -2.82
CA PHE A 78 12.78 -11.45 -1.82
C PHE A 78 13.72 -11.16 -0.64
N VAL A 79 13.87 -9.89 -0.32
CA VAL A 79 14.58 -9.41 0.87
C VAL A 79 13.62 -9.42 2.08
N VAL A 80 12.34 -9.12 1.84
CA VAL A 80 11.29 -9.18 2.84
C VAL A 80 10.08 -9.91 2.25
N GLN A 81 9.84 -11.13 2.75
CA GLN A 81 8.70 -11.95 2.32
C GLN A 81 7.50 -11.88 3.26
N ASN A 82 7.74 -11.71 4.55
CA ASN A 82 6.73 -11.87 5.60
C ASN A 82 6.36 -10.53 6.24
N LEU A 83 6.01 -9.53 5.42
CA LEU A 83 5.33 -8.36 5.96
C LEU A 83 3.95 -8.77 6.48
N THR A 84 3.56 -8.23 7.62
CA THR A 84 2.24 -8.49 8.18
C THR A 84 1.18 -8.12 7.14
N PRO A 85 0.35 -9.06 6.69
CA PRO A 85 -0.67 -8.77 5.70
C PRO A 85 -1.66 -7.73 6.22
N VAL A 86 -2.06 -6.83 5.34
CA VAL A 86 -3.15 -5.89 5.62
C VAL A 86 -4.47 -6.62 5.37
N THR A 87 -5.29 -6.70 6.40
CA THR A 87 -6.61 -7.34 6.30
C THR A 87 -7.66 -6.33 5.89
N ILE A 88 -8.44 -6.68 4.88
CA ILE A 88 -9.59 -5.91 4.38
C ILE A 88 -10.83 -6.78 4.56
N GLN A 89 -11.73 -6.35 5.43
CA GLN A 89 -12.99 -7.07 5.66
C GLN A 89 -13.98 -6.78 4.55
N VAL A 90 -14.57 -7.83 4.00
CA VAL A 90 -15.60 -7.75 2.97
C VAL A 90 -16.87 -8.39 3.50
N SER A 91 -18.01 -7.76 3.26
CA SER A 91 -19.32 -8.28 3.67
C SER A 91 -20.42 -7.94 2.67
N ASN A 92 -21.52 -8.66 2.74
CA ASN A 92 -22.67 -8.52 1.82
C ASN A 92 -22.31 -8.76 0.34
N CYS A 93 -21.31 -9.60 0.08
CA CYS A 93 -20.82 -9.91 -1.27
C CYS A 93 -21.22 -11.30 -1.77
N GLN A 94 -22.24 -11.92 -1.19
CA GLN A 94 -22.67 -13.26 -1.58
C GLN A 94 -22.99 -13.33 -3.08
N ASN A 95 -22.37 -14.27 -3.78
CA ASN A 95 -22.51 -14.48 -5.23
C ASN A 95 -22.15 -13.26 -6.12
N THR A 96 -21.53 -12.24 -5.54
CA THR A 96 -21.07 -11.07 -6.28
C THR A 96 -19.57 -11.20 -6.49
N ALA A 97 -19.12 -11.17 -7.74
CA ALA A 97 -17.70 -11.14 -8.06
C ALA A 97 -17.18 -9.68 -7.99
N LEU A 98 -16.04 -9.52 -7.33
CA LEU A 98 -15.29 -8.28 -7.31
C LEU A 98 -14.01 -8.46 -8.10
N GLY A 99 -13.71 -7.52 -8.98
CA GLY A 99 -12.39 -7.36 -9.55
C GLY A 99 -11.53 -6.47 -8.65
N MET A 100 -10.21 -6.68 -8.67
CA MET A 100 -9.26 -5.81 -7.98
C MET A 100 -8.19 -5.33 -8.94
N THR A 101 -7.91 -4.03 -8.90
CA THR A 101 -6.74 -3.42 -9.55
C THR A 101 -5.86 -2.75 -8.53
N VAL A 102 -4.57 -2.69 -8.81
CA VAL A 102 -3.58 -1.99 -8.00
C VAL A 102 -2.83 -1.01 -8.88
N THR A 103 -2.61 0.19 -8.38
CA THR A 103 -1.83 1.24 -9.04
C THR A 103 -0.72 1.68 -8.14
N ALA A 104 0.52 1.40 -8.50
CA ALA A 104 1.71 1.89 -7.82
C ALA A 104 1.95 3.36 -8.14
N ALA A 105 2.49 4.13 -7.21
CA ALA A 105 2.93 5.50 -7.47
C ALA A 105 4.05 5.55 -8.52
N ASN A 106 4.92 4.54 -8.51
CA ASN A 106 6.02 4.37 -9.44
C ASN A 106 5.98 2.93 -10.00
N PRO A 107 5.16 2.65 -11.02
CA PRO A 107 5.13 1.32 -11.65
C PRO A 107 6.40 1.11 -12.48
N ASP A 108 6.89 -0.12 -12.52
CA ASP A 108 7.99 -0.50 -13.40
C ASP A 108 7.47 -0.73 -14.82
N SER A 109 7.97 0.04 -15.79
CA SER A 109 7.57 -0.11 -17.19
C SER A 109 8.06 -1.42 -17.84
N ALA A 110 9.05 -2.07 -17.23
CA ALA A 110 9.61 -3.33 -17.74
C ALA A 110 8.91 -4.56 -17.12
N ALA A 111 8.28 -4.41 -15.95
CA ALA A 111 7.65 -5.51 -15.24
C ALA A 111 6.37 -5.02 -14.54
N VAL A 112 5.23 -5.25 -15.18
CA VAL A 112 3.92 -4.73 -14.75
C VAL A 112 3.47 -5.12 -13.33
N THR A 113 4.10 -6.13 -12.74
CA THR A 113 3.86 -6.58 -11.35
C THR A 113 4.77 -5.90 -10.33
N HIS A 114 5.73 -5.08 -10.79
CA HIS A 114 6.70 -4.42 -9.93
C HIS A 114 6.33 -2.97 -9.67
N GLY A 115 6.28 -2.59 -8.40
CA GLY A 115 6.27 -1.20 -7.96
C GLY A 115 7.67 -0.80 -7.49
N LEU A 116 8.10 0.40 -7.86
CA LEU A 116 9.43 0.92 -7.53
C LEU A 116 9.35 1.92 -6.39
N PHE A 117 10.44 2.06 -5.66
CA PHE A 117 10.63 3.15 -4.72
C PHE A 117 10.97 4.44 -5.44
N ASP A 118 10.82 5.58 -4.76
CA ASP A 118 11.16 6.88 -5.34
C ASP A 118 12.66 6.94 -5.69
N LYS A 119 12.99 7.45 -6.89
CA LYS A 119 14.37 7.58 -7.36
C LYS A 119 15.24 8.49 -6.51
N THR A 120 14.67 9.36 -5.72
CA THR A 120 15.45 10.17 -4.75
C THR A 120 15.92 9.35 -3.57
N GLN A 121 15.29 8.21 -3.30
CA GLN A 121 15.57 7.32 -2.18
C GLN A 121 16.26 6.02 -2.62
N ASP A 122 15.94 5.54 -3.81
CA ASP A 122 16.57 4.40 -4.48
C ASP A 122 16.98 4.80 -5.92
N PRO A 123 18.06 5.60 -6.06
CA PRO A 123 18.48 6.13 -7.36
C PRO A 123 18.82 5.06 -8.38
N ASP A 124 19.37 3.96 -7.91
CA ASP A 124 19.79 2.82 -8.75
C ASP A 124 18.66 1.81 -8.97
N GLN A 125 17.50 2.05 -8.31
CA GLN A 125 16.36 1.12 -8.30
C GLN A 125 16.80 -0.31 -7.94
N ALA A 126 17.53 -0.43 -6.85
CA ALA A 126 18.06 -1.69 -6.35
C ALA A 126 16.97 -2.60 -5.77
N LEU A 127 15.80 -2.03 -5.48
CA LEU A 127 14.66 -2.72 -4.90
C LEU A 127 13.40 -2.50 -5.73
N TYR A 128 12.51 -3.48 -5.69
CA TYR A 128 11.12 -3.33 -6.09
C TYR A 128 10.21 -4.00 -5.06
N TYR A 129 8.94 -3.70 -5.12
CA TYR A 129 7.94 -4.43 -4.34
C TYR A 129 6.90 -5.06 -5.26
N VAL A 130 6.30 -6.13 -4.77
CA VAL A 130 5.12 -6.76 -5.37
C VAL A 130 3.97 -6.75 -4.37
N VAL A 131 2.77 -6.73 -4.91
CA VAL A 131 1.53 -6.79 -4.13
C VAL A 131 0.81 -8.09 -4.48
N GLY A 132 0.38 -8.83 -3.47
CA GLY A 132 -0.34 -10.09 -3.69
C GLY A 132 -1.48 -10.25 -2.69
N LEU A 133 -2.56 -10.87 -3.13
CA LEU A 133 -3.59 -11.42 -2.25
C LEU A 133 -3.16 -12.80 -1.81
N GLN A 134 -3.29 -13.10 -0.51
CA GLN A 134 -3.06 -14.44 0.00
C GLN A 134 -4.04 -15.41 -0.67
N ASP A 135 -3.54 -16.58 -1.04
CA ASP A 135 -4.35 -17.65 -1.62
C ASP A 135 -5.47 -18.04 -0.65
N ASP A 136 -6.70 -17.97 -1.14
CA ASP A 136 -7.93 -18.31 -0.43
C ASP A 136 -8.96 -18.82 -1.44
N ALA A 137 -9.92 -19.60 -0.99
CA ALA A 137 -10.99 -20.16 -1.83
C ALA A 137 -11.84 -19.09 -2.55
N VAL A 138 -11.84 -17.85 -2.06
CA VAL A 138 -12.57 -16.74 -2.67
C VAL A 138 -11.76 -15.96 -3.71
N VAL A 139 -10.44 -16.18 -3.80
CA VAL A 139 -9.54 -15.44 -4.69
C VAL A 139 -9.16 -16.31 -5.89
N SER A 140 -9.16 -15.73 -7.06
CA SER A 140 -8.68 -16.39 -8.29
C SER A 140 -8.01 -15.37 -9.22
N GLY A 141 -7.28 -15.85 -10.21
CA GLY A 141 -6.51 -15.00 -11.13
C GLY A 141 -5.18 -14.54 -10.53
N GLY A 142 -4.57 -13.54 -11.12
CA GLY A 142 -3.21 -13.10 -10.77
C GLY A 142 -2.13 -14.11 -11.14
N ASP A 143 -0.89 -13.79 -10.84
CA ASP A 143 0.23 -14.72 -10.99
C ASP A 143 0.41 -15.51 -9.69
N THR A 144 0.18 -16.82 -9.74
CA THR A 144 0.33 -17.75 -8.61
C THR A 144 1.67 -18.50 -8.64
N THR A 145 2.50 -18.23 -9.63
CA THR A 145 3.77 -18.96 -9.84
C THR A 145 4.97 -18.23 -9.25
N SER A 146 4.95 -16.92 -9.24
CA SER A 146 6.07 -16.09 -8.76
C SER A 146 6.25 -16.16 -7.25
N VAL A 147 5.17 -16.25 -6.48
CA VAL A 147 5.20 -16.37 -5.02
C VAL A 147 4.17 -17.41 -4.58
N PRO A 148 4.60 -18.58 -4.12
CA PRO A 148 3.69 -19.61 -3.66
C PRO A 148 2.79 -19.10 -2.51
N GLY A 149 1.49 -19.40 -2.61
CA GLY A 149 0.49 -19.00 -1.62
C GLY A 149 -0.05 -17.59 -1.79
N TYR A 150 0.28 -16.93 -2.90
CA TYR A 150 -0.21 -15.59 -3.23
C TYR A 150 -0.63 -15.48 -4.69
N HIS A 151 -1.61 -14.64 -4.94
CA HIS A 151 -2.02 -14.17 -6.25
C HIS A 151 -1.40 -12.79 -6.48
N ILE A 152 -0.28 -12.72 -7.20
CA ILE A 152 0.42 -11.46 -7.47
C ILE A 152 -0.35 -10.65 -8.51
N VAL A 153 -0.56 -9.38 -8.21
CA VAL A 153 -1.33 -8.46 -9.05
C VAL A 153 -0.42 -7.58 -9.90
N GLN A 154 -0.92 -7.13 -11.04
CA GLN A 154 -0.30 -6.03 -11.78
C GLN A 154 -0.49 -4.73 -11.02
N VAL A 155 0.54 -3.91 -10.96
CA VAL A 155 0.55 -2.66 -10.19
C VAL A 155 0.60 -1.41 -11.08
N ASP A 156 0.35 -1.56 -12.37
CA ASP A 156 0.27 -0.49 -13.35
C ASP A 156 -1.14 0.14 -13.48
N GLY A 157 -2.11 -0.36 -12.71
CA GLY A 157 -3.50 0.11 -12.72
C GLY A 157 -4.36 -0.50 -13.83
N HIS A 158 -3.81 -1.39 -14.64
CA HIS A 158 -4.56 -2.06 -15.69
C HIS A 158 -5.16 -3.39 -15.20
N VAL A 159 -6.30 -3.75 -15.78
CA VAL A 159 -6.85 -5.10 -15.65
C VAL A 159 -6.22 -5.95 -16.76
N PRO A 160 -5.45 -6.98 -16.43
CA PRO A 160 -4.88 -7.84 -17.46
C PRO A 160 -5.98 -8.52 -18.27
N ALA A 161 -5.79 -8.60 -19.59
CA ALA A 161 -6.74 -9.28 -20.47
C ALA A 161 -6.94 -10.77 -20.11
N ASN A 162 -5.86 -11.37 -19.60
CA ASN A 162 -5.86 -12.72 -19.05
C ASN A 162 -5.37 -12.65 -17.60
N ASN A 163 -5.98 -13.42 -16.72
CA ASN A 163 -5.56 -13.55 -15.33
C ASN A 163 -5.87 -12.34 -14.43
N ALA A 164 -6.97 -11.63 -14.70
CA ALA A 164 -7.49 -10.60 -13.78
C ALA A 164 -7.78 -11.20 -12.40
N ILE A 165 -7.51 -10.44 -11.34
CA ILE A 165 -7.92 -10.85 -10.00
C ILE A 165 -9.44 -10.82 -9.93
N SER A 166 -10.02 -11.93 -9.52
CA SER A 166 -11.44 -12.07 -9.21
C SER A 166 -11.61 -12.60 -7.79
N ILE A 167 -12.48 -11.95 -7.05
CA ILE A 167 -12.79 -12.26 -5.65
C ILE A 167 -14.28 -12.59 -5.60
N LYS A 168 -14.61 -13.84 -5.28
CA LYS A 168 -15.99 -14.27 -5.25
C LYS A 168 -16.24 -15.27 -4.13
N ASP A 169 -17.10 -14.91 -3.19
CA ASP A 169 -17.59 -15.84 -2.19
C ASP A 169 -18.83 -16.58 -2.72
N SER A 170 -18.68 -17.88 -2.92
CA SER A 170 -19.78 -18.80 -3.23
C SER A 170 -20.34 -19.48 -1.98
N SER A 171 -19.80 -19.18 -0.80
CA SER A 171 -20.20 -19.80 0.46
C SER A 171 -21.54 -19.29 0.99
N THR A 172 -22.12 -20.05 1.92
CA THR A 172 -23.34 -19.67 2.63
C THR A 172 -23.11 -18.69 3.77
N ASN A 173 -21.89 -18.16 3.96
CA ASN A 173 -21.52 -17.30 5.07
C ASN A 173 -22.00 -15.85 4.93
N GLY A 174 -22.98 -15.58 4.08
CA GLY A 174 -23.55 -14.23 3.87
C GLY A 174 -22.61 -13.27 3.19
N GLY A 175 -21.65 -13.76 2.41
CA GLY A 175 -20.70 -12.94 1.70
C GLY A 175 -19.72 -12.20 2.63
N LYS A 176 -19.33 -12.80 3.76
CA LYS A 176 -18.36 -12.25 4.70
C LYS A 176 -17.04 -13.02 4.60
N PHE A 177 -15.97 -12.29 4.35
CA PHE A 177 -14.61 -12.85 4.31
C PHE A 177 -13.55 -11.76 4.52
N ASP A 178 -12.35 -12.17 4.83
CA ASP A 178 -11.20 -11.28 5.04
C ASP A 178 -10.21 -11.47 3.89
N LEU A 179 -9.98 -10.41 3.13
CA LEU A 179 -8.90 -10.39 2.16
C LEU A 179 -7.61 -10.00 2.85
N LYS A 180 -6.56 -10.75 2.60
CA LYS A 180 -5.22 -10.47 3.14
C LYS A 180 -4.30 -10.01 2.02
N LEU A 181 -4.02 -8.72 2.03
CA LEU A 181 -3.16 -8.07 1.07
C LEU A 181 -1.73 -8.03 1.62
N ALA A 182 -0.82 -8.70 0.95
CA ALA A 182 0.59 -8.74 1.31
C ALA A 182 1.42 -7.88 0.36
N THR A 183 2.40 -7.19 0.91
CA THR A 183 3.42 -6.48 0.15
C THR A 183 4.77 -7.13 0.45
N MET A 184 5.54 -7.43 -0.56
CA MET A 184 6.84 -8.08 -0.43
C MET A 184 7.88 -7.25 -1.16
N VAL A 185 9.08 -7.14 -0.58
CA VAL A 185 10.19 -6.38 -1.17
C VAL A 185 11.25 -7.32 -1.69
N ALA A 186 11.69 -7.10 -2.91
CA ALA A 186 12.65 -7.93 -3.61
C ALA A 186 13.81 -7.11 -4.17
N ARG A 187 14.92 -7.81 -4.44
CA ARG A 187 16.09 -7.23 -5.09
C ARG A 187 15.86 -7.10 -6.59
N ASN A 188 16.12 -5.92 -7.13
CA ASN A 188 15.98 -5.65 -8.55
C ASN A 188 17.30 -5.94 -9.30
N GLY A 189 17.30 -7.06 -10.00
CA GLY A 189 18.45 -7.45 -10.83
C GLY A 189 19.75 -7.61 -10.03
N SER A 190 20.86 -7.27 -10.67
CA SER A 190 22.19 -7.24 -10.06
C SER A 190 22.58 -5.85 -9.54
N THR A 191 21.60 -4.95 -9.44
CA THR A 191 21.84 -3.56 -9.05
C THR A 191 22.39 -3.47 -7.62
N SER A 192 23.38 -2.61 -7.47
CA SER A 192 24.04 -2.39 -6.17
C SER A 192 23.16 -1.51 -5.27
N PRO A 193 22.96 -1.86 -3.99
CA PRO A 193 22.25 -1.01 -3.05
C PRO A 193 23.11 0.11 -2.46
N ALA A 194 24.26 0.44 -3.08
CA ALA A 194 25.25 1.36 -2.50
C ALA A 194 24.66 2.75 -2.23
N ASN A 195 23.85 3.27 -3.16
CA ASN A 195 23.26 4.61 -3.10
C ASN A 195 21.88 4.63 -2.42
N LEU A 196 21.44 3.50 -1.90
CA LEU A 196 20.14 3.39 -1.21
C LEU A 196 20.13 4.29 0.04
N GLN A 197 19.10 5.12 0.16
CA GLN A 197 18.92 6.01 1.31
C GLN A 197 18.51 5.22 2.54
N SER A 198 18.68 5.84 3.72
CA SER A 198 18.29 5.23 5.00
C SER A 198 16.78 5.15 5.22
N THR A 199 16.00 5.85 4.42
CA THR A 199 14.53 5.83 4.48
C THR A 199 13.97 5.65 3.07
N LEU A 200 13.12 4.66 2.91
CA LEU A 200 12.41 4.36 1.68
C LEU A 200 10.92 4.58 1.88
N LYS A 201 10.27 5.20 0.92
CA LYS A 201 8.81 5.38 0.94
C LYS A 201 8.26 5.15 -0.45
N THR A 202 7.09 4.55 -0.49
CA THR A 202 6.29 4.45 -1.71
C THR A 202 4.83 4.31 -1.32
N THR A 203 3.95 4.41 -2.30
CA THR A 203 2.51 4.22 -2.12
C THR A 203 1.95 3.39 -3.24
N TYR A 204 0.87 2.70 -2.98
CA TYR A 204 0.00 2.15 -4.00
C TYR A 204 -1.45 2.28 -3.59
N THR A 205 -2.33 2.34 -4.58
CA THR A 205 -3.79 2.36 -4.39
C THR A 205 -4.37 1.07 -4.93
N TYR A 206 -5.25 0.44 -4.17
CA TYR A 206 -6.08 -0.65 -4.68
C TYR A 206 -7.51 -0.16 -4.93
N THR A 207 -8.15 -0.71 -5.94
CA THR A 207 -9.53 -0.38 -6.29
C THR A 207 -10.31 -1.67 -6.50
N PHE A 208 -11.47 -1.77 -5.84
CA PHE A 208 -12.42 -2.83 -6.08
C PHE A 208 -13.51 -2.36 -7.05
N THR A 209 -13.82 -3.21 -8.00
CA THR A 209 -14.91 -3.00 -8.98
C THR A 209 -15.76 -4.27 -9.06
N TYR A 210 -16.99 -4.15 -9.50
CA TYR A 210 -17.75 -5.34 -9.91
C TYR A 210 -17.11 -5.95 -11.15
N ALA A 211 -16.94 -7.28 -11.13
CA ALA A 211 -16.45 -8.06 -12.27
C ALA A 211 -17.62 -8.59 -13.11
#